data_1e26e029593da6c12bcadd3e54c7ca74
#
_entry.id   1e26e029593da6c12bcadd3e54c7ca74
#
_cell.length_a   1.000
_cell.length_b   1.000
_cell.length_c   1.000
_cell.angle_alpha   90.00
_cell.angle_beta   90.00
_cell.angle_gamma   90.00
#
_symmetry.space_group_name_H-M   'P 1'
#
loop_
_entity.id
_entity.type
_entity.pdbx_description
1 polymer ?
#
loop_
_entity_poly.entity_id
_entity_poly.type
_entity_poly.pdbx_seq_one_letter_code
_entity_poly.pdbx_strand_id
1 'polypeptide(L)'
;MKSLLPAGWPRPKGYSNGISASGRLIFTAGVVGWDEREYFQSHRLDGQFAQALRNVIAILKEDAAGPEHIVRLTVYVTDIEEYLSLRDELGPIWKSIMGSNYPAMALVEVKRLVEHAAKVEIEATAVVEE
;
A
#
# COMPACT_ATOMS: atom_id res chain seq x y z
N MET A 1 -10.42 -1.69 15.92
CA MET A 1 -9.34 -0.94 15.24
C MET A 1 -9.49 0.55 15.54
N LYS A 2 -8.40 1.18 15.86
CA LYS A 2 -8.42 2.58 16.27
C LYS A 2 -7.24 3.34 15.65
N SER A 3 -7.54 4.45 14.96
CA SER A 3 -6.51 5.37 14.48
C SER A 3 -6.02 6.23 15.62
N LEU A 4 -4.71 6.44 15.70
CA LEU A 4 -4.06 7.16 16.79
C LEU A 4 -3.63 8.52 16.29
N LEU A 5 -4.17 9.58 16.90
CA LEU A 5 -3.85 10.95 16.57
C LEU A 5 -3.67 11.73 17.89
N PRO A 6 -2.41 12.07 18.27
CA PRO A 6 -2.20 12.82 19.49
C PRO A 6 -2.90 14.17 19.45
N ALA A 7 -3.36 14.63 20.63
CA ALA A 7 -4.05 15.91 20.75
C ALA A 7 -3.15 17.04 20.25
N GLY A 8 -3.70 17.93 19.43
CA GLY A 8 -2.97 19.07 18.91
C GLY A 8 -2.15 18.81 17.64
N TRP A 9 -1.99 17.55 17.24
CA TRP A 9 -1.30 17.24 15.99
C TRP A 9 -2.21 17.49 14.81
N PRO A 10 -1.66 17.99 13.69
CA PRO A 10 -2.47 18.09 12.48
C PRO A 10 -2.88 16.71 11.97
N ARG A 11 -4.05 16.65 11.34
CA ARG A 11 -4.54 15.41 10.76
C ARG A 11 -3.64 15.02 9.59
N PRO A 12 -3.10 13.79 9.57
CA PRO A 12 -2.26 13.35 8.45
C PRO A 12 -3.08 13.24 7.17
N LYS A 13 -2.42 13.42 6.04
CA LYS A 13 -3.05 13.35 4.71
C LYS A 13 -2.59 12.09 4.00
N GLY A 14 -3.53 11.19 3.71
CA GLY A 14 -3.28 9.98 2.95
C GLY A 14 -2.71 8.82 3.76
N TYR A 15 -2.65 8.94 5.09
CA TYR A 15 -2.17 7.87 5.98
C TYR A 15 -2.67 8.13 7.40
N SER A 16 -2.47 7.16 8.29
CA SER A 16 -2.70 7.33 9.73
C SER A 16 -1.35 7.39 10.44
N ASN A 17 -1.25 8.19 11.52
CA ASN A 17 -0.02 8.25 12.31
C ASN A 17 0.28 6.94 13.01
N GLY A 18 -0.76 6.23 13.41
CA GLY A 18 -0.66 4.93 14.04
C GLY A 18 -2.02 4.25 14.04
N ILE A 19 -2.02 2.93 14.19
CA ILE A 19 -3.24 2.15 14.29
C ILE A 19 -3.06 1.13 15.41
N SER A 20 -4.06 1.02 16.26
CA SER A 20 -4.16 -0.01 17.30
C SER A 20 -5.23 -1.01 16.88
N ALA A 21 -4.90 -2.28 16.90
CA ALA A 21 -5.83 -3.33 16.50
C ALA A 21 -5.46 -4.63 17.20
N SER A 22 -6.45 -5.53 17.35
CA SER A 22 -6.23 -6.88 17.86
C SER A 22 -7.08 -7.84 17.04
N GLY A 23 -6.60 -9.05 16.89
CA GLY A 23 -7.32 -10.06 16.11
C GLY A 23 -6.38 -10.97 15.36
N ARG A 24 -6.87 -11.51 14.23
CA ARG A 24 -6.11 -12.38 13.37
C ARG A 24 -5.22 -11.55 12.46
N LEU A 25 -3.92 -11.86 12.47
CA LEU A 25 -2.92 -11.12 11.68
C LEU A 25 -2.67 -11.80 10.35
N ILE A 26 -2.55 -10.98 9.31
CA ILE A 26 -2.21 -11.44 7.96
C ILE A 26 -1.05 -10.58 7.46
N PHE A 27 -0.03 -11.25 6.91
CA PHE A 27 1.16 -10.59 6.40
C PHE A 27 1.32 -10.92 4.92
N THR A 28 1.49 -9.92 4.07
CA THR A 28 1.90 -10.19 2.70
C THR A 28 3.41 -10.15 2.58
N ALA A 29 3.93 -10.82 1.57
CA ALA A 29 5.30 -10.57 1.12
C ALA A 29 5.37 -9.18 0.48
N GLY A 30 6.56 -8.77 0.07
CA GLY A 30 6.71 -7.63 -0.80
C GLY A 30 6.12 -7.95 -2.17
N VAL A 31 5.20 -7.10 -2.63
CA VAL A 31 4.40 -7.35 -3.82
C VAL A 31 4.68 -6.26 -4.84
N VAL A 32 5.08 -6.65 -6.05
CA VAL A 32 5.33 -5.71 -7.14
C VAL A 32 4.09 -5.62 -8.05
N GLY A 33 4.12 -4.66 -8.97
CA GLY A 33 2.97 -4.36 -9.82
C GLY A 33 2.94 -5.17 -11.10
N TRP A 34 3.10 -6.48 -11.02
CA TRP A 34 2.91 -7.36 -12.16
C TRP A 34 1.56 -8.10 -12.07
N ASP A 35 1.13 -8.71 -13.19
CA ASP A 35 -0.11 -9.47 -13.23
C ASP A 35 0.10 -10.91 -12.73
N GLU A 36 -0.95 -11.74 -12.84
CA GLU A 36 -0.91 -13.14 -12.36
C GLU A 36 0.06 -14.03 -13.13
N ARG A 37 0.57 -13.56 -14.28
CA ARG A 37 1.60 -14.25 -15.05
C ARG A 37 3.00 -13.69 -14.80
N GLU A 38 3.10 -12.75 -13.86
CA GLU A 38 4.35 -12.06 -13.53
C GLU A 38 4.84 -11.17 -14.68
N TYR A 39 3.91 -10.58 -15.46
CA TYR A 39 4.21 -9.60 -16.49
C TYR A 39 3.83 -8.20 -16.03
N PHE A 40 4.72 -7.24 -16.27
CA PHE A 40 4.43 -5.83 -15.99
C PHE A 40 3.65 -5.25 -17.17
N GLN A 41 2.37 -4.97 -16.95
CA GLN A 41 1.51 -4.36 -17.97
C GLN A 41 1.80 -2.86 -18.11
N SER A 42 2.38 -2.24 -17.09
CA SER A 42 2.73 -0.82 -17.11
C SER A 42 4.20 -0.64 -16.78
N HIS A 43 4.83 0.33 -17.48
CA HIS A 43 6.19 0.76 -17.17
C HIS A 43 6.19 2.09 -16.41
N ARG A 44 5.00 2.59 -16.00
CA ARG A 44 4.85 3.79 -15.22
C ARG A 44 4.65 3.43 -13.76
N LEU A 45 5.14 4.29 -12.88
CA LEU A 45 5.00 4.07 -11.44
C LEU A 45 3.53 4.00 -11.01
N ASP A 46 2.68 4.90 -11.55
CA ASP A 46 1.27 4.93 -11.17
C ASP A 46 0.53 3.65 -11.56
N GLY A 47 0.77 3.14 -12.78
CA GLY A 47 0.17 1.88 -13.21
C GLY A 47 0.66 0.70 -12.39
N GLN A 48 1.96 0.66 -12.09
CA GLN A 48 2.51 -0.40 -11.24
C GLN A 48 2.01 -0.30 -9.79
N PHE A 49 1.88 0.92 -9.28
CA PHE A 49 1.33 1.14 -7.94
C PHE A 49 -0.10 0.61 -7.83
N ALA A 50 -0.94 0.92 -8.82
CA ALA A 50 -2.31 0.43 -8.86
C ALA A 50 -2.34 -1.10 -8.87
N GLN A 51 -1.53 -1.73 -9.72
CA GLN A 51 -1.49 -3.17 -9.82
C GLN A 51 -0.97 -3.82 -8.53
N ALA A 52 0.07 -3.24 -7.93
CA ALA A 52 0.62 -3.76 -6.67
C ALA A 52 -0.41 -3.70 -5.55
N LEU A 53 -1.16 -2.60 -5.44
CA LEU A 53 -2.25 -2.51 -4.46
C LEU A 53 -3.31 -3.57 -4.70
N ARG A 54 -3.73 -3.76 -5.97
CA ARG A 54 -4.71 -4.79 -6.30
C ARG A 54 -4.21 -6.17 -5.96
N ASN A 55 -2.91 -6.43 -6.16
CA ASN A 55 -2.30 -7.70 -5.81
C ASN A 55 -2.33 -7.92 -4.30
N VAL A 56 -2.03 -6.90 -3.51
CA VAL A 56 -2.14 -6.97 -2.05
C VAL A 56 -3.57 -7.34 -1.64
N ILE A 57 -4.56 -6.65 -2.21
CA ILE A 57 -5.96 -6.91 -1.88
C ILE A 57 -6.36 -8.34 -2.28
N ALA A 58 -5.90 -8.81 -3.45
CA ALA A 58 -6.18 -10.17 -3.89
C ALA A 58 -5.62 -11.22 -2.92
N ILE A 59 -4.41 -10.97 -2.38
CA ILE A 59 -3.80 -11.86 -1.40
C ILE A 59 -4.61 -11.87 -0.09
N LEU A 60 -4.98 -10.69 0.40
CA LEU A 60 -5.77 -10.59 1.63
C LEU A 60 -7.12 -11.27 1.51
N LYS A 61 -7.70 -11.24 0.31
CA LYS A 61 -9.00 -11.85 0.05
C LYS A 61 -8.98 -13.37 0.24
N GLU A 62 -7.82 -14.01 0.09
CA GLU A 62 -7.68 -15.46 0.32
C GLU A 62 -7.95 -15.85 1.76
N ASP A 63 -7.88 -14.89 2.68
CA ASP A 63 -8.15 -15.14 4.10
C ASP A 63 -9.23 -14.19 4.63
N ALA A 64 -10.19 -13.88 3.78
CA ALA A 64 -11.39 -13.09 4.10
C ALA A 64 -11.07 -11.71 4.68
N ALA A 65 -10.06 -11.04 4.12
CA ALA A 65 -9.69 -9.69 4.52
C ALA A 65 -9.68 -8.76 3.31
N GLY A 66 -9.78 -7.47 3.55
CA GLY A 66 -9.82 -6.44 2.53
C GLY A 66 -9.11 -5.17 2.96
N PRO A 67 -9.26 -4.09 2.17
CA PRO A 67 -8.58 -2.82 2.45
C PRO A 67 -8.83 -2.28 3.86
N GLU A 68 -10.03 -2.48 4.40
CA GLU A 68 -10.41 -1.99 5.72
C GLU A 68 -9.64 -2.65 6.85
N HIS A 69 -8.99 -3.78 6.58
CA HIS A 69 -8.24 -4.52 7.61
C HIS A 69 -6.75 -4.19 7.61
N ILE A 70 -6.26 -3.46 6.61
CA ILE A 70 -4.83 -3.14 6.53
C ILE A 70 -4.49 -2.13 7.61
N VAL A 71 -3.49 -2.48 8.44
CA VAL A 71 -3.03 -1.61 9.53
C VAL A 71 -1.68 -0.97 9.19
N ARG A 72 -0.90 -1.59 8.33
CA ARG A 72 0.41 -1.06 7.91
C ARG A 72 0.67 -1.39 6.46
N LEU A 73 1.15 -0.39 5.73
CA LEU A 73 1.77 -0.56 4.42
C LEU A 73 3.18 0.00 4.46
N THR A 74 4.12 -0.72 3.89
CA THR A 74 5.42 -0.15 3.55
C THR A 74 5.54 -0.15 2.05
N VAL A 75 5.85 1.00 1.48
CA VAL A 75 5.95 1.21 0.04
C VAL A 75 7.39 1.56 -0.29
N TYR A 76 8.00 0.75 -1.13
CA TYR A 76 9.37 0.96 -1.61
C TYR A 76 9.29 1.41 -3.06
N VAL A 77 9.91 2.54 -3.38
CA VAL A 77 9.97 3.06 -4.75
C VAL A 77 11.43 3.22 -5.17
N THR A 78 11.69 3.09 -6.47
CA THR A 78 13.06 3.24 -6.98
C THR A 78 13.38 4.66 -7.39
N ASP A 79 12.37 5.54 -7.48
CA ASP A 79 12.54 6.93 -7.88
C ASP A 79 11.49 7.79 -7.17
N ILE A 80 11.90 8.43 -6.07
CA ILE A 80 11.00 9.25 -5.27
C ILE A 80 10.50 10.48 -6.04
N GLU A 81 11.32 11.01 -6.95
CA GLU A 81 10.91 12.17 -7.75
C GLU A 81 9.79 11.80 -8.71
N GLU A 82 9.83 10.62 -9.30
CA GLU A 82 8.73 10.13 -10.13
C GLU A 82 7.46 10.00 -9.29
N TYR A 83 7.57 9.43 -8.09
CA TYR A 83 6.43 9.31 -7.17
C TYR A 83 5.82 10.68 -6.88
N LEU A 84 6.65 11.65 -6.52
CA LEU A 84 6.18 12.99 -6.17
C LEU A 84 5.52 13.68 -7.37
N SER A 85 6.03 13.45 -8.58
CA SER A 85 5.47 14.04 -9.80
C SER A 85 4.11 13.45 -10.17
N LEU A 86 3.77 12.25 -9.67
CA LEU A 86 2.53 11.54 -10.00
C LEU A 86 1.49 11.60 -8.89
N ARG A 87 1.67 12.45 -7.87
CA ARG A 87 0.74 12.49 -6.73
C ARG A 87 -0.71 12.76 -7.15
N ASP A 88 -0.92 13.58 -8.18
CA ASP A 88 -2.27 13.88 -8.64
C ASP A 88 -2.96 12.67 -9.26
N GLU A 89 -2.20 11.75 -9.84
CA GLU A 89 -2.72 10.50 -10.41
C GLU A 89 -2.88 9.44 -9.32
N LEU A 90 -1.99 9.42 -8.34
CA LEU A 90 -1.97 8.39 -7.30
C LEU A 90 -3.13 8.53 -6.31
N GLY A 91 -3.56 9.74 -6.02
CA GLY A 91 -4.70 9.97 -5.12
C GLY A 91 -5.97 9.27 -5.57
N PRO A 92 -6.44 9.51 -6.81
CA PRO A 92 -7.62 8.81 -7.33
C PRO A 92 -7.44 7.29 -7.41
N ILE A 93 -6.24 6.81 -7.74
CA ILE A 93 -5.92 5.37 -7.76
C ILE A 93 -6.11 4.78 -6.36
N TRP A 94 -5.53 5.43 -5.34
CA TRP A 94 -5.69 5.00 -3.96
C TRP A 94 -7.18 4.90 -3.59
N LYS A 95 -7.92 5.96 -3.86
CA LYS A 95 -9.33 6.03 -3.51
C LYS A 95 -10.15 4.92 -4.18
N SER A 96 -9.84 4.59 -5.43
CA SER A 96 -10.57 3.56 -6.16
C SER A 96 -10.31 2.16 -5.62
N ILE A 97 -9.14 1.90 -5.03
CA ILE A 97 -8.74 0.57 -4.55
C ILE A 97 -8.93 0.46 -3.03
N MET A 98 -8.51 1.47 -2.29
CA MET A 98 -8.51 1.46 -0.84
C MET A 98 -9.70 2.17 -0.22
N GLY A 99 -10.45 2.94 -1.01
CA GLY A 99 -11.56 3.72 -0.49
C GLY A 99 -11.07 4.79 0.48
N SER A 100 -11.72 4.87 1.64
CA SER A 100 -11.36 5.82 2.70
C SER A 100 -10.48 5.19 3.77
N ASN A 101 -9.83 4.08 3.46
CA ASN A 101 -8.96 3.38 4.40
C ASN A 101 -7.52 3.88 4.27
N TYR A 102 -6.99 4.43 5.36
CA TYR A 102 -5.65 5.03 5.39
C TYR A 102 -4.85 4.38 6.51
N PRO A 103 -4.08 3.32 6.19
CA PRO A 103 -3.28 2.64 7.21
C PRO A 103 -2.09 3.47 7.67
N ALA A 104 -1.45 3.04 8.73
CA ALA A 104 -0.12 3.53 9.06
C ALA A 104 0.80 3.16 7.90
N MET A 105 1.58 4.13 7.39
CA MET A 105 2.32 3.90 6.17
C MET A 105 3.66 4.61 6.18
N ALA A 106 4.67 3.93 5.63
CA ALA A 106 5.95 4.53 5.30
C ALA A 106 6.19 4.34 3.80
N LEU A 107 6.76 5.35 3.16
CA LEU A 107 7.15 5.27 1.76
C LEU A 107 8.58 5.75 1.65
N VAL A 108 9.45 4.90 1.09
CA VAL A 108 10.89 5.18 1.04
C VAL A 108 11.44 4.84 -0.33
N GLU A 109 12.47 5.58 -0.73
CA GLU A 109 13.22 5.26 -1.93
C GLU A 109 14.26 4.21 -1.60
N VAL A 110 14.38 3.21 -2.47
CA VAL A 110 15.43 2.19 -2.40
C VAL A 110 16.25 2.23 -3.67
N LYS A 111 17.47 1.74 -3.60
CA LYS A 111 18.37 1.78 -4.75
C LYS A 111 17.81 0.98 -5.93
N ARG A 112 17.25 -0.18 -5.66
CA ARG A 112 16.59 -1.03 -6.66
C ARG A 112 15.82 -2.15 -5.98
N LEU A 113 14.96 -2.79 -6.76
CA LEU A 113 14.19 -3.95 -6.32
C LEU A 113 14.72 -5.21 -7.00
N VAL A 114 14.35 -6.37 -6.47
CA VAL A 114 14.81 -7.65 -7.03
C VAL A 114 14.38 -7.78 -8.49
N GLU A 115 13.13 -7.41 -8.81
CA GLU A 115 12.64 -7.42 -10.18
C GLU A 115 13.07 -6.15 -10.87
N HIS A 116 13.85 -6.32 -11.94
CA HIS A 116 14.48 -5.19 -12.64
C HIS A 116 13.46 -4.17 -13.17
N ALA A 117 12.33 -4.64 -13.66
CA ALA A 117 11.29 -3.75 -14.23
C ALA A 117 10.38 -3.12 -13.17
N ALA A 118 10.51 -3.52 -11.89
CA ALA A 118 9.67 -2.99 -10.83
C ALA A 118 10.11 -1.60 -10.43
N LYS A 119 9.14 -0.70 -10.32
CA LYS A 119 9.34 0.68 -9.81
C LYS A 119 8.80 0.84 -8.41
N VAL A 120 7.98 -0.08 -7.95
CA VAL A 120 7.35 -0.05 -6.64
C VAL A 120 7.17 -1.46 -6.12
N GLU A 121 7.30 -1.60 -4.80
CA GLU A 121 7.00 -2.84 -4.08
C GLU A 121 6.25 -2.46 -2.81
N ILE A 122 5.20 -3.20 -2.50
CA ILE A 122 4.32 -2.91 -1.35
C ILE A 122 4.21 -4.15 -0.49
N GLU A 123 4.41 -4.00 0.82
CA GLU A 123 4.10 -5.05 1.77
C GLU A 123 3.05 -4.55 2.75
N ALA A 124 2.18 -5.46 3.20
CA ALA A 124 1.05 -5.11 4.04
C ALA A 124 0.95 -6.03 5.25
N THR A 125 0.49 -5.44 6.36
CA THR A 125 0.02 -6.18 7.52
C THR A 125 -1.44 -5.82 7.73
N ALA A 126 -2.29 -6.83 7.86
CA ALA A 126 -3.71 -6.65 8.11
C ALA A 126 -4.09 -7.32 9.42
N VAL A 127 -5.14 -6.82 10.07
CA VAL A 127 -5.70 -7.40 11.29
C VAL A 127 -7.20 -7.50 11.10
N VAL A 128 -7.72 -8.71 11.22
CA VAL A 128 -9.16 -8.96 11.20
C VAL A 128 -9.62 -9.13 12.65
N GLU A 129 -10.42 -8.19 13.11
CA GLU A 129 -10.98 -8.26 14.47
C GLU A 129 -12.08 -9.32 14.49
N GLU A 130 -12.01 -10.21 15.46
CA GLU A 130 -12.95 -11.34 15.56
C GLU A 130 -13.76 -11.29 16.85
#